data_a3270713dd013a62343dc33647438f74
#
_entry.id   a3270713dd013a62343dc33647438f74
#
_cell.length_a   1.000
_cell.length_b   1.000
_cell.length_c   1.000
_cell.angle_alpha   90.00
_cell.angle_beta   90.00
_cell.angle_gamma   90.00
#
_symmetry.space_group_name_H-M   'P 1'
#
loop_
_entity.id
_entity.type
_entity.pdbx_description
1 polymer ?
#
loop_
_entity_poly.entity_id
_entity_poly.type
_entity_poly.pdbx_seq_one_letter_code
_entity_poly.pdbx_strand_id
1 'polypeptide(L)'
;MNETSDGKRTYTINVVYGEVKSDDAGVTSVKVAGVSAAAGTAENSFSVTLPAGTEVTADSFEITCSDDKASVTAGPTEGEGGVWTFTVTAEDGTAVTYTVTVTVKTPTTIHATVSMQAENMFIMVPTRVEVSSDLAERYGYKDAVTDGVSALDVLVKYHELTFGEDFTKDSKSDYLVVSNGTITTVNGEKTSAFSFAVNGEFPCDKNGEYNTQYGYTGYTISQTPVAGDGTVEFFFYQDTSMYMDYYTWFTDTDGNRLDTFTVQAGTDFTLGMDGYMYAYGGGLK
;
A
#
# COMPACT_ATOMS: atom_id res chain seq x y z
N MET A 1 28.75 31.88 66.79
CA MET A 1 29.99 31.06 66.87
C MET A 1 30.12 30.59 68.29
N ASN A 2 29.99 29.28 68.54
CA ASN A 2 30.31 28.73 69.84
C ASN A 2 31.73 28.22 69.82
N GLU A 3 32.60 28.79 70.65
CA GLU A 3 33.93 28.23 70.90
C GLU A 3 33.83 27.19 71.97
N THR A 4 34.33 25.98 71.71
CA THR A 4 34.46 24.92 72.69
C THR A 4 35.80 25.14 73.43
N SER A 5 35.84 24.70 74.73
CA SER A 5 37.01 24.95 75.59
C SER A 5 38.30 24.26 75.17
N ASP A 6 38.33 23.49 74.06
CA ASP A 6 39.48 22.79 73.46
C ASP A 6 39.93 23.41 72.13
N GLY A 7 39.48 24.61 71.82
CA GLY A 7 39.87 25.38 70.64
C GLY A 7 39.28 24.85 69.30
N LYS A 8 38.41 23.90 69.34
CA LYS A 8 37.74 23.38 68.11
C LYS A 8 36.59 24.28 67.72
N ARG A 9 36.51 24.56 66.41
CA ARG A 9 35.38 25.26 65.79
C ARG A 9 34.50 24.26 65.07
N THR A 10 33.24 24.26 65.33
CA THR A 10 32.25 23.47 64.60
C THR A 10 31.55 24.35 63.61
N TYR A 11 31.53 23.87 62.35
CA TYR A 11 30.79 24.50 61.27
C TYR A 11 29.63 23.55 60.90
N THR A 12 28.45 24.09 60.76
CA THR A 12 27.29 23.37 60.20
C THR A 12 27.20 23.76 58.73
N ILE A 13 27.32 22.78 57.85
CA ILE A 13 27.09 22.95 56.44
C ILE A 13 25.70 22.35 56.15
N ASN A 14 24.76 23.19 55.74
CA ASN A 14 23.47 22.75 55.24
C ASN A 14 23.63 22.45 53.75
N VAL A 15 23.57 21.19 53.38
CA VAL A 15 23.55 20.76 51.97
C VAL A 15 22.08 20.65 51.56
N VAL A 16 21.67 21.49 50.63
CA VAL A 16 20.34 21.39 50.03
C VAL A 16 20.53 20.65 48.70
N TYR A 17 19.91 19.46 48.61
CA TYR A 17 19.84 18.73 47.34
C TYR A 17 18.67 19.29 46.54
N GLY A 18 18.98 19.91 45.39
CA GLY A 18 17.99 20.21 44.38
C GLY A 18 17.77 19.00 43.49
N GLU A 19 16.55 18.75 43.05
CA GLU A 19 16.29 17.78 42.01
C GLU A 19 17.01 18.26 40.71
N VAL A 20 17.79 17.36 40.09
CA VAL A 20 18.41 17.69 38.82
C VAL A 20 17.33 17.48 37.76
N LYS A 21 16.96 18.53 37.10
CA LYS A 21 15.99 18.49 36.00
C LYS A 21 16.59 17.84 34.78
N SER A 22 15.79 17.07 34.08
CA SER A 22 16.20 16.44 32.82
C SER A 22 16.38 17.47 31.71
N ASP A 23 17.45 17.33 30.92
CA ASP A 23 17.74 18.09 29.70
C ASP A 23 17.30 17.34 28.43
N ASP A 24 16.67 16.14 28.57
CA ASP A 24 16.24 15.32 27.47
C ASP A 24 14.99 15.91 26.77
N ALA A 25 15.20 16.58 25.65
CA ALA A 25 14.19 17.06 24.71
C ALA A 25 14.03 16.13 23.49
N GLY A 26 14.40 14.85 23.62
CA GLY A 26 14.34 13.87 22.56
C GLY A 26 12.93 13.47 22.12
N VAL A 27 12.81 12.90 20.93
CA VAL A 27 11.57 12.35 20.35
C VAL A 27 11.79 10.91 19.98
N THR A 28 10.92 10.01 20.48
CA THR A 28 10.99 8.57 20.18
C THR A 28 10.16 8.18 18.98
N SER A 29 9.07 8.90 18.71
CA SER A 29 8.24 8.64 17.52
C SER A 29 7.44 9.87 17.08
N VAL A 30 7.24 9.96 15.78
CA VAL A 30 6.32 10.91 15.15
C VAL A 30 5.40 10.13 14.22
N LYS A 31 4.09 10.41 14.30
CA LYS A 31 3.12 9.96 13.30
C LYS A 31 2.42 11.18 12.72
N VAL A 32 2.06 11.08 11.45
CA VAL A 32 1.27 12.10 10.76
C VAL A 32 0.08 11.40 10.11
N ALA A 33 -1.13 11.84 10.42
CA ALA A 33 -2.37 11.21 9.98
C ALA A 33 -2.38 9.67 10.24
N GLY A 34 -1.85 9.25 11.39
CA GLY A 34 -1.74 7.84 11.79
C GLY A 34 -0.60 7.04 11.13
N VAL A 35 0.15 7.63 10.18
CA VAL A 35 1.30 6.98 9.52
C VAL A 35 2.59 7.33 10.25
N SER A 36 3.39 6.32 10.61
CA SER A 36 4.67 6.51 11.29
C SER A 36 5.69 7.16 10.37
N ALA A 37 6.31 8.24 10.82
CA ALA A 37 7.42 8.88 10.13
C ALA A 37 8.73 8.12 10.39
N ALA A 38 9.55 7.99 9.36
CA ALA A 38 10.90 7.45 9.47
C ALA A 38 11.87 8.55 9.90
N ALA A 39 12.94 8.20 10.64
CA ALA A 39 14.03 9.12 10.92
C ALA A 39 14.67 9.58 9.60
N GLY A 40 14.87 10.87 9.46
CA GLY A 40 15.54 11.47 8.32
C GLY A 40 17.06 11.34 8.39
N THR A 41 17.75 11.79 7.36
CA THR A 41 19.22 11.79 7.30
C THR A 41 19.85 12.96 8.06
N ALA A 42 19.11 14.04 8.24
CA ALA A 42 19.54 15.18 9.04
C ALA A 42 19.18 14.95 10.52
N GLU A 43 19.97 15.55 11.42
CA GLU A 43 19.70 15.51 12.84
C GLU A 43 18.32 16.13 13.13
N ASN A 44 17.58 15.55 14.07
CA ASN A 44 16.25 16.00 14.48
C ASN A 44 15.26 16.14 13.31
N SER A 45 15.38 15.24 12.34
CA SER A 45 14.49 15.23 11.18
C SER A 45 13.74 13.89 11.02
N PHE A 46 12.54 13.99 10.47
CA PHE A 46 11.69 12.86 10.11
C PHE A 46 11.15 13.03 8.69
N SER A 47 10.74 11.95 8.08
CA SER A 47 10.05 11.98 6.80
C SER A 47 8.88 10.98 6.79
N VAL A 48 7.79 11.36 6.13
CA VAL A 48 6.62 10.51 5.96
C VAL A 48 6.02 10.73 4.58
N THR A 49 5.57 9.64 3.96
CA THR A 49 4.78 9.70 2.73
C THR A 49 3.36 9.25 3.06
N LEU A 50 2.40 10.10 2.74
CA LEU A 50 0.98 9.89 3.02
C LEU A 50 0.23 9.50 1.75
N PRO A 51 -0.90 8.77 1.88
CA PRO A 51 -1.82 8.51 0.78
C PRO A 51 -2.26 9.78 0.07
N ALA A 52 -2.61 9.65 -1.20
CA ALA A 52 -3.16 10.75 -1.99
C ALA A 52 -4.44 11.29 -1.36
N GLY A 53 -4.61 12.61 -1.43
CA GLY A 53 -5.79 13.28 -0.86
C GLY A 53 -5.81 13.40 0.67
N THR A 54 -4.73 12.99 1.37
CA THR A 54 -4.63 13.21 2.82
C THR A 54 -4.46 14.70 3.10
N GLU A 55 -5.39 15.28 3.83
CA GLU A 55 -5.24 16.63 4.40
C GLU A 55 -4.37 16.56 5.65
N VAL A 56 -3.37 17.45 5.72
CA VAL A 56 -2.44 17.52 6.86
C VAL A 56 -2.64 18.85 7.56
N THR A 57 -2.89 18.77 8.84
CA THR A 57 -3.02 19.91 9.75
C THR A 57 -2.15 19.70 10.98
N ALA A 58 -2.01 20.69 11.83
CA ALA A 58 -1.27 20.52 13.10
C ALA A 58 -1.84 19.36 13.95
N ASP A 59 -3.15 19.15 13.92
CA ASP A 59 -3.82 18.08 14.68
C ASP A 59 -3.56 16.68 14.08
N SER A 60 -2.99 16.60 12.88
CA SER A 60 -2.61 15.32 12.26
C SER A 60 -1.36 14.70 12.89
N PHE A 61 -0.63 15.43 13.75
CA PHE A 61 0.64 14.99 14.33
C PHE A 61 0.45 14.37 15.70
N GLU A 62 0.98 13.16 15.87
CA GLU A 62 1.15 12.48 17.16
C GLU A 62 2.66 12.40 17.44
N ILE A 63 3.13 13.10 18.48
CA ILE A 63 4.53 13.20 18.84
C ILE A 63 4.73 12.57 20.22
N THR A 64 5.67 11.63 20.33
CA THR A 64 6.04 11.00 21.59
C THR A 64 7.45 11.43 21.99
N CYS A 65 7.58 12.14 23.10
CA CYS A 65 8.86 12.51 23.66
C CYS A 65 9.58 11.30 24.30
N SER A 66 10.91 11.37 24.44
CA SER A 66 11.71 10.35 25.14
C SER A 66 11.58 10.44 26.65
N ASP A 67 11.47 11.66 27.18
CA ASP A 67 11.25 11.94 28.60
C ASP A 67 9.79 12.32 28.83
N ASP A 68 9.17 11.76 29.89
CA ASP A 68 7.77 12.01 30.26
C ASP A 68 7.52 13.44 30.78
N LYS A 69 8.58 14.14 31.18
CA LYS A 69 8.54 15.55 31.61
C LYS A 69 8.80 16.54 30.45
N ALA A 70 9.25 16.05 29.28
CA ALA A 70 9.38 16.86 28.11
C ALA A 70 8.03 17.04 27.39
N SER A 71 7.84 18.15 26.72
CA SER A 71 6.59 18.43 26.00
C SER A 71 6.80 19.23 24.74
N VAL A 72 5.86 19.08 23.78
CA VAL A 72 5.81 19.93 22.58
C VAL A 72 5.34 21.32 23.01
N THR A 73 6.20 22.33 22.87
CA THR A 73 5.94 23.72 23.32
C THR A 73 5.62 24.68 22.17
N ALA A 74 5.94 24.30 20.92
CA ALA A 74 5.60 25.06 19.71
C ALA A 74 5.37 24.17 18.50
N GLY A 75 4.45 24.54 17.64
CA GLY A 75 4.05 23.78 16.44
C GLY A 75 3.15 22.57 16.75
N PRO A 76 2.93 21.66 15.80
CA PRO A 76 3.50 21.64 14.44
C PRO A 76 3.04 22.81 13.57
N THR A 77 3.98 23.41 12.84
CA THR A 77 3.71 24.53 11.94
C THR A 77 4.24 24.20 10.54
N GLU A 78 3.40 24.41 9.53
CA GLU A 78 3.75 24.18 8.14
C GLU A 78 4.67 25.28 7.61
N GLY A 79 5.74 24.87 6.94
CA GLY A 79 6.66 25.69 6.17
C GLY A 79 6.58 25.40 4.67
N GLU A 80 7.53 25.89 3.93
CA GLU A 80 7.59 25.67 2.48
C GLU A 80 7.87 24.19 2.12
N GLY A 81 7.29 23.72 1.02
CA GLY A 81 7.60 22.40 0.44
C GLY A 81 7.15 21.19 1.27
N GLY A 82 6.13 21.34 2.11
CA GLY A 82 5.62 20.25 2.95
C GLY A 82 6.49 19.96 4.17
N VAL A 83 7.38 20.89 4.55
CA VAL A 83 8.21 20.77 5.74
C VAL A 83 7.47 21.36 6.94
N TRP A 84 7.26 20.54 7.95
CA TRP A 84 6.64 20.92 9.21
C TRP A 84 7.69 21.04 10.30
N THR A 85 7.51 21.97 11.23
CA THR A 85 8.42 22.16 12.36
C THR A 85 7.67 22.15 13.69
N PHE A 86 8.29 21.56 14.70
CA PHE A 86 7.81 21.64 16.08
C PHE A 86 8.99 21.69 17.05
N THR A 87 8.76 22.20 18.26
CA THR A 87 9.78 22.32 19.29
C THR A 87 9.38 21.52 20.51
N VAL A 88 10.30 20.68 21.00
CA VAL A 88 10.18 19.98 22.29
C VAL A 88 11.05 20.68 23.29
N THR A 89 10.51 20.89 24.50
CA THR A 89 11.23 21.49 25.61
C THR A 89 11.29 20.51 26.78
N ALA A 90 12.49 20.26 27.27
CA ALA A 90 12.79 19.44 28.44
C ALA A 90 12.43 20.14 29.76
N GLU A 91 12.49 19.40 30.87
CA GLU A 91 12.17 19.92 32.22
C GLU A 91 13.08 21.08 32.67
N ASP A 92 14.34 21.09 32.26
CA ASP A 92 15.29 22.15 32.60
C ASP A 92 15.17 23.42 31.72
N GLY A 93 14.33 23.34 30.65
CA GLY A 93 14.13 24.40 29.66
C GLY A 93 14.95 24.25 28.38
N THR A 94 15.76 23.19 28.25
CA THR A 94 16.47 22.86 27.02
C THR A 94 15.45 22.60 25.91
N ALA A 95 15.58 23.28 24.77
CA ALA A 95 14.64 23.21 23.67
C ALA A 95 15.32 22.71 22.37
N VAL A 96 14.68 21.75 21.70
CA VAL A 96 15.12 21.18 20.43
C VAL A 96 14.02 21.34 19.39
N THR A 97 14.37 21.86 18.22
CA THR A 97 13.45 21.98 17.09
C THR A 97 13.63 20.79 16.14
N TYR A 98 12.52 20.18 15.79
CA TYR A 98 12.41 19.05 14.88
C TYR A 98 11.78 19.47 13.58
N THR A 99 12.15 18.78 12.50
CA THR A 99 11.56 18.95 11.17
C THR A 99 10.91 17.65 10.73
N VAL A 100 9.75 17.74 10.08
CA VAL A 100 9.06 16.60 9.45
C VAL A 100 8.79 16.95 8.00
N THR A 101 9.40 16.25 7.08
CA THR A 101 9.08 16.37 5.66
C THR A 101 7.87 15.46 5.37
N VAL A 102 6.74 16.07 5.02
CA VAL A 102 5.52 15.38 4.67
C VAL A 102 5.34 15.42 3.16
N THR A 103 5.29 14.25 2.54
CA THR A 103 4.99 14.10 1.12
C THR A 103 3.62 13.45 0.98
N VAL A 104 2.66 14.12 0.36
CA VAL A 104 1.38 13.52 -0.02
C VAL A 104 1.51 13.00 -1.44
N LYS A 105 1.21 11.71 -1.65
CA LYS A 105 1.26 11.09 -2.99
C LYS A 105 0.34 11.83 -3.96
N THR A 106 0.82 12.06 -5.17
CA THR A 106 -0.03 12.50 -6.28
C THR A 106 -0.45 11.25 -7.06
N PRO A 107 -1.76 10.95 -7.15
CA PRO A 107 -2.20 9.79 -7.89
C PRO A 107 -1.92 9.95 -9.39
N THR A 108 -1.53 8.86 -10.01
CA THR A 108 -1.46 8.74 -11.46
C THR A 108 -2.72 8.05 -11.98
N THR A 109 -3.19 8.42 -13.16
CA THR A 109 -4.36 7.83 -13.79
C THR A 109 -3.94 7.20 -15.12
N ILE A 110 -4.43 5.99 -15.36
CA ILE A 110 -4.22 5.26 -16.62
C ILE A 110 -5.57 4.80 -17.19
N HIS A 111 -5.57 4.41 -18.46
CA HIS A 111 -6.60 3.56 -19.01
C HIS A 111 -6.11 2.11 -19.00
N ALA A 112 -7.01 1.21 -18.63
CA ALA A 112 -6.77 -0.24 -18.70
C ALA A 112 -8.01 -0.94 -19.28
N THR A 113 -7.84 -2.13 -19.83
CA THR A 113 -8.96 -2.99 -20.21
C THR A 113 -9.14 -4.04 -19.15
N VAL A 114 -10.33 -4.11 -18.55
CA VAL A 114 -10.68 -5.09 -17.52
C VAL A 114 -11.73 -6.05 -18.02
N SER A 115 -11.59 -7.33 -17.67
CA SER A 115 -12.62 -8.35 -17.83
C SER A 115 -12.73 -9.24 -16.61
N MET A 116 -13.89 -9.87 -16.44
CA MET A 116 -14.13 -10.86 -15.39
C MET A 116 -14.84 -12.06 -15.99
N GLN A 117 -14.34 -13.26 -15.72
CA GLN A 117 -14.88 -14.53 -16.20
C GLN A 117 -15.19 -15.49 -15.05
N ALA A 118 -16.29 -16.20 -15.18
CA ALA A 118 -16.61 -17.36 -14.37
C ALA A 118 -17.37 -18.40 -15.23
N GLU A 119 -17.13 -19.68 -15.03
CA GLU A 119 -17.86 -20.78 -15.64
C GLU A 119 -17.99 -20.68 -17.18
N ASN A 120 -16.89 -20.31 -17.87
CA ASN A 120 -16.85 -20.10 -19.33
C ASN A 120 -17.72 -18.93 -19.85
N MET A 121 -18.10 -18.02 -18.99
CA MET A 121 -18.84 -16.81 -19.37
C MET A 121 -18.15 -15.55 -18.85
N PHE A 122 -18.29 -14.47 -19.61
CA PHE A 122 -17.94 -13.16 -19.10
C PHE A 122 -19.03 -12.66 -18.15
N ILE A 123 -18.62 -12.35 -16.90
CA ILE A 123 -19.41 -11.53 -15.98
C ILE A 123 -19.29 -10.07 -16.42
N MET A 124 -18.06 -9.67 -16.82
CA MET A 124 -17.77 -8.39 -17.47
C MET A 124 -16.94 -8.66 -18.71
N VAL A 125 -17.45 -8.30 -19.88
CA VAL A 125 -16.68 -8.35 -21.14
C VAL A 125 -15.51 -7.36 -21.08
N PRO A 126 -14.46 -7.56 -21.90
CA PRO A 126 -13.34 -6.62 -21.95
C PRO A 126 -13.83 -5.18 -22.10
N THR A 127 -13.64 -4.38 -21.06
CA THR A 127 -14.15 -3.01 -20.95
C THR A 127 -13.00 -2.06 -20.64
N ARG A 128 -12.83 -1.02 -21.45
CA ARG A 128 -11.83 0.02 -21.20
C ARG A 128 -12.31 0.94 -20.07
N VAL A 129 -11.47 1.12 -19.08
CA VAL A 129 -11.77 1.89 -17.86
C VAL A 129 -10.63 2.85 -17.54
N GLU A 130 -10.97 3.94 -16.88
CA GLU A 130 -9.99 4.85 -16.28
C GLU A 130 -9.79 4.46 -14.81
N VAL A 131 -8.53 4.30 -14.39
CA VAL A 131 -8.15 3.82 -13.06
C VAL A 131 -7.08 4.73 -12.46
N SER A 132 -7.29 5.16 -11.22
CA SER A 132 -6.33 5.94 -10.44
C SER A 132 -5.54 5.04 -9.50
N SER A 133 -4.25 5.34 -9.31
CA SER A 133 -3.34 4.58 -8.45
C SER A 133 -3.62 4.67 -6.95
N ASP A 134 -4.56 5.51 -6.54
CA ASP A 134 -5.02 5.64 -5.16
C ASP A 134 -6.39 4.99 -4.92
N LEU A 135 -6.95 4.33 -5.93
CA LEU A 135 -8.34 3.87 -5.86
C LEU A 135 -8.53 2.84 -4.73
N ALA A 136 -7.67 1.85 -4.63
CA ALA A 136 -7.72 0.87 -3.56
C ALA A 136 -7.52 1.51 -2.17
N GLU A 137 -6.61 2.49 -2.04
CA GLU A 137 -6.41 3.23 -0.79
C GLU A 137 -7.65 4.03 -0.39
N ARG A 138 -8.34 4.68 -1.33
CA ARG A 138 -9.60 5.41 -1.06
C ARG A 138 -10.68 4.51 -0.47
N TYR A 139 -10.72 3.25 -0.90
CA TYR A 139 -11.60 2.23 -0.31
C TYR A 139 -11.03 1.62 0.99
N GLY A 140 -9.82 2.05 1.44
CA GLY A 140 -9.19 1.62 2.68
C GLY A 140 -8.52 0.23 2.59
N TYR A 141 -8.12 -0.20 1.40
CA TYR A 141 -7.20 -1.32 1.22
C TYR A 141 -5.77 -0.81 1.44
N LYS A 142 -5.07 -1.34 2.44
CA LYS A 142 -3.75 -0.84 2.88
C LYS A 142 -2.56 -1.51 2.16
N ASP A 143 -2.82 -2.54 1.39
CA ASP A 143 -1.79 -3.40 0.80
C ASP A 143 -1.32 -2.90 -0.59
N ALA A 144 -1.69 -1.69 -1.00
CA ALA A 144 -1.21 -1.10 -2.26
C ALA A 144 0.28 -0.75 -2.14
N VAL A 145 1.13 -1.51 -2.80
CA VAL A 145 2.61 -1.45 -2.65
C VAL A 145 3.29 -0.89 -3.90
N THR A 146 2.55 -0.57 -4.97
CA THR A 146 3.11 -0.05 -6.22
C THR A 146 3.08 1.47 -6.25
N ASP A 147 4.10 2.08 -6.89
CA ASP A 147 4.13 3.53 -7.12
C ASP A 147 3.15 3.99 -8.24
N GLY A 148 2.45 3.06 -8.88
CA GLY A 148 1.49 3.29 -9.95
C GLY A 148 0.19 2.55 -9.70
N VAL A 149 -0.62 2.41 -10.75
CA VAL A 149 -1.86 1.63 -10.69
C VAL A 149 -1.52 0.15 -10.50
N SER A 150 -2.14 -0.48 -9.53
CA SER A 150 -2.05 -1.91 -9.25
C SER A 150 -3.24 -2.69 -9.84
N ALA A 151 -3.09 -3.99 -9.97
CA ALA A 151 -4.21 -4.86 -10.34
C ALA A 151 -5.35 -4.81 -9.28
N LEU A 152 -5.02 -4.47 -8.02
CA LEU A 152 -6.03 -4.23 -7.00
C LEU A 152 -6.87 -2.97 -7.29
N ASP A 153 -6.24 -1.88 -7.76
CA ASP A 153 -6.99 -0.68 -8.16
C ASP A 153 -7.96 -1.01 -9.31
N VAL A 154 -7.53 -1.84 -10.27
CA VAL A 154 -8.38 -2.29 -11.37
C VAL A 154 -9.53 -3.19 -10.86
N LEU A 155 -9.28 -4.07 -9.89
CA LEU A 155 -10.34 -4.88 -9.29
C LEU A 155 -11.35 -4.04 -8.50
N VAL A 156 -10.89 -3.04 -7.78
CA VAL A 156 -11.78 -2.07 -7.11
C VAL A 156 -12.62 -1.32 -8.15
N LYS A 157 -11.99 -0.90 -9.27
CA LYS A 157 -12.71 -0.26 -10.37
C LYS A 157 -13.78 -1.17 -11.00
N TYR A 158 -13.47 -2.44 -11.16
CA TYR A 158 -14.45 -3.45 -11.59
C TYR A 158 -15.66 -3.48 -10.64
N HIS A 159 -15.44 -3.47 -9.32
CA HIS A 159 -16.52 -3.48 -8.33
C HIS A 159 -17.34 -2.18 -8.34
N GLU A 160 -16.69 -1.01 -8.51
CA GLU A 160 -17.41 0.28 -8.70
C GLU A 160 -18.37 0.21 -9.89
N LEU A 161 -17.94 -0.36 -11.00
CA LEU A 161 -18.75 -0.45 -12.22
C LEU A 161 -19.86 -1.49 -12.10
N THR A 162 -19.62 -2.57 -11.38
CA THR A 162 -20.56 -3.70 -11.26
C THR A 162 -21.66 -3.42 -10.23
N PHE A 163 -21.32 -2.81 -9.10
CA PHE A 163 -22.23 -2.62 -7.98
C PHE A 163 -22.65 -1.14 -7.76
N GLY A 164 -22.00 -0.19 -8.47
CA GLY A 164 -22.37 1.22 -8.43
C GLY A 164 -22.37 1.80 -7.01
N GLU A 165 -23.47 2.40 -6.62
CA GLU A 165 -23.64 3.06 -5.32
C GLU A 165 -23.66 2.08 -4.12
N ASP A 166 -23.85 0.81 -4.35
CA ASP A 166 -23.83 -0.21 -3.28
C ASP A 166 -22.39 -0.54 -2.84
N PHE A 167 -21.39 -0.31 -3.71
CA PHE A 167 -19.98 -0.52 -3.38
C PHE A 167 -19.34 0.76 -2.86
N THR A 168 -19.26 0.88 -1.55
CA THR A 168 -18.68 2.04 -0.85
C THR A 168 -17.53 1.60 0.06
N LYS A 169 -16.81 2.58 0.62
CA LYS A 169 -15.77 2.30 1.62
C LYS A 169 -16.28 1.50 2.82
N ASP A 170 -17.52 1.72 3.24
CA ASP A 170 -18.11 1.08 4.41
C ASP A 170 -18.68 -0.31 4.08
N SER A 171 -19.24 -0.50 2.88
CA SER A 171 -19.85 -1.76 2.44
C SER A 171 -18.92 -2.65 1.62
N LYS A 172 -17.71 -2.19 1.26
CA LYS A 172 -16.79 -2.94 0.39
C LYS A 172 -16.53 -4.39 0.81
N SER A 173 -16.50 -4.64 2.12
CA SER A 173 -16.26 -5.98 2.66
C SER A 173 -17.37 -6.98 2.38
N ASP A 174 -18.56 -6.50 2.00
CA ASP A 174 -19.64 -7.35 1.55
C ASP A 174 -19.41 -7.89 0.14
N TYR A 175 -18.56 -7.22 -0.65
CA TYR A 175 -18.28 -7.54 -2.05
C TYR A 175 -16.84 -7.98 -2.31
N LEU A 176 -15.86 -7.36 -1.68
CA LEU A 176 -14.43 -7.61 -1.91
C LEU A 176 -13.66 -7.63 -0.59
N VAL A 177 -13.06 -8.76 -0.26
CA VAL A 177 -12.17 -8.90 0.91
C VAL A 177 -10.77 -9.27 0.44
N VAL A 178 -9.83 -8.38 0.75
CA VAL A 178 -8.39 -8.58 0.51
C VAL A 178 -7.66 -8.53 1.85
N SER A 179 -6.86 -9.53 2.14
CA SER A 179 -6.07 -9.60 3.36
C SER A 179 -4.66 -10.11 3.03
N ASN A 180 -3.64 -9.31 3.36
CA ASN A 180 -2.24 -9.62 3.04
C ASN A 180 -2.03 -10.01 1.56
N GLY A 181 -2.68 -9.27 0.66
CA GLY A 181 -2.64 -9.52 -0.78
C GLY A 181 -3.42 -10.75 -1.27
N THR A 182 -4.04 -11.50 -0.36
CA THR A 182 -4.89 -12.64 -0.69
C THR A 182 -6.35 -12.20 -0.77
N ILE A 183 -7.01 -12.57 -1.85
CA ILE A 183 -8.42 -12.30 -2.07
C ILE A 183 -9.23 -13.49 -1.56
N THR A 184 -10.20 -13.22 -0.70
CA THR A 184 -11.04 -14.25 -0.08
C THR A 184 -12.53 -14.07 -0.36
N THR A 185 -12.92 -12.91 -0.87
CA THR A 185 -14.29 -12.62 -1.30
C THR A 185 -14.23 -11.75 -2.55
N VAL A 186 -14.99 -12.11 -3.58
CA VAL A 186 -15.19 -11.35 -4.81
C VAL A 186 -16.66 -11.42 -5.18
N ASN A 187 -17.23 -10.31 -5.63
CA ASN A 187 -18.66 -10.22 -5.98
C ASN A 187 -19.62 -10.65 -4.84
N GLY A 188 -19.18 -10.50 -3.60
CA GLY A 188 -19.94 -10.93 -2.42
C GLY A 188 -19.81 -12.42 -2.08
N GLU A 189 -19.12 -13.20 -2.91
CA GLU A 189 -18.97 -14.64 -2.70
C GLU A 189 -17.58 -14.98 -2.17
N LYS A 190 -17.52 -15.80 -1.13
CA LYS A 190 -16.26 -16.34 -0.61
C LYS A 190 -15.66 -17.32 -1.60
N THR A 191 -14.38 -17.14 -1.90
CA THR A 191 -13.68 -17.96 -2.88
C THR A 191 -12.23 -18.19 -2.51
N SER A 192 -11.69 -19.34 -2.89
CA SER A 192 -10.26 -19.62 -2.99
C SER A 192 -9.83 -19.85 -4.44
N ALA A 193 -10.76 -19.73 -5.38
CA ALA A 193 -10.58 -20.05 -6.79
C ALA A 193 -10.29 -18.81 -7.66
N PHE A 194 -10.25 -17.63 -7.08
CA PHE A 194 -10.01 -16.39 -7.82
C PHE A 194 -8.56 -16.25 -8.25
N SER A 195 -8.35 -15.80 -9.48
CA SER A 195 -7.04 -15.48 -10.02
C SER A 195 -7.11 -14.35 -11.06
N PHE A 196 -5.96 -13.95 -11.57
CA PHE A 196 -5.88 -12.87 -12.55
C PHE A 196 -4.62 -12.97 -13.42
N ALA A 197 -4.71 -12.42 -14.62
CA ALA A 197 -3.59 -12.22 -15.53
C ALA A 197 -3.48 -10.72 -15.88
N VAL A 198 -2.27 -10.27 -16.17
CA VAL A 198 -2.00 -8.91 -16.66
C VAL A 198 -1.27 -9.03 -18.00
N ASN A 199 -1.82 -8.42 -19.05
CA ASN A 199 -1.32 -8.53 -20.43
C ASN A 199 -1.17 -9.98 -20.89
N GLY A 200 -2.10 -10.84 -20.47
CA GLY A 200 -2.12 -12.25 -20.81
C GLY A 200 -1.02 -13.08 -20.14
N GLU A 201 -0.29 -12.51 -19.20
CA GLU A 201 0.71 -13.23 -18.42
C GLU A 201 0.31 -13.30 -16.95
N PHE A 202 0.77 -14.36 -16.32
CA PHE A 202 0.61 -14.50 -14.88
C PHE A 202 1.66 -13.66 -14.14
N PRO A 203 1.25 -12.76 -13.23
CA PRO A 203 2.19 -11.92 -12.52
C PRO A 203 3.05 -12.74 -11.55
N CYS A 204 4.36 -12.74 -11.77
CA CYS A 204 5.32 -13.44 -10.92
C CYS A 204 6.69 -12.75 -10.93
N ASP A 205 7.49 -13.04 -9.92
CA ASP A 205 8.88 -12.55 -9.83
C ASP A 205 9.81 -13.39 -10.72
N LYS A 206 9.93 -13.02 -11.99
CA LYS A 206 10.84 -13.69 -12.94
C LYS A 206 12.32 -13.48 -12.61
N ASN A 207 12.67 -12.57 -11.69
CA ASN A 207 14.04 -12.36 -11.21
C ASN A 207 14.35 -13.13 -9.92
N GLY A 208 13.33 -13.74 -9.31
CA GLY A 208 13.45 -14.58 -8.12
C GLY A 208 13.94 -15.99 -8.43
N GLU A 209 14.02 -16.81 -7.39
CA GLU A 209 14.38 -18.22 -7.54
C GLU A 209 13.26 -19.01 -8.23
N TYR A 210 13.62 -19.76 -9.26
CA TYR A 210 12.71 -20.68 -9.92
C TYR A 210 12.63 -22.02 -9.15
N ASN A 211 11.46 -22.37 -8.67
CA ASN A 211 11.20 -23.67 -8.07
C ASN A 211 10.73 -24.65 -9.14
N THR A 212 11.41 -25.79 -9.28
CA THR A 212 11.08 -26.80 -10.31
C THR A 212 9.68 -27.42 -10.16
N GLN A 213 9.09 -27.35 -8.98
CA GLN A 213 7.75 -27.86 -8.69
C GLN A 213 6.66 -26.78 -8.78
N TYR A 214 6.99 -25.55 -8.38
CA TYR A 214 6.00 -24.48 -8.21
C TYR A 214 6.24 -23.26 -9.10
N GLY A 215 7.32 -23.24 -9.90
CA GLY A 215 7.67 -22.11 -10.75
C GLY A 215 8.22 -20.92 -9.97
N TYR A 216 8.03 -19.72 -10.51
CA TYR A 216 8.36 -18.47 -9.85
C TYR A 216 7.33 -18.10 -8.78
N THR A 217 7.76 -17.33 -7.79
CA THR A 217 6.84 -16.77 -6.79
C THR A 217 5.88 -15.80 -7.47
N GLY A 218 4.57 -16.02 -7.32
CA GLY A 218 3.54 -15.14 -7.82
C GLY A 218 3.50 -13.81 -7.05
N TYR A 219 3.19 -12.72 -7.75
CA TYR A 219 2.88 -11.45 -7.13
C TYR A 219 1.45 -11.45 -6.59
N THR A 220 1.25 -10.79 -5.46
CA THR A 220 -0.10 -10.50 -4.98
C THR A 220 -0.77 -9.46 -5.88
N ILE A 221 -2.08 -9.36 -5.82
CA ILE A 221 -2.84 -8.41 -6.63
C ILE A 221 -2.43 -6.94 -6.36
N SER A 222 -2.06 -6.63 -5.13
CA SER A 222 -1.59 -5.30 -4.74
C SER A 222 -0.14 -5.01 -5.16
N GLN A 223 0.68 -6.05 -5.38
CA GLN A 223 2.07 -5.92 -5.84
C GLN A 223 2.20 -5.89 -7.36
N THR A 224 1.14 -6.19 -8.09
CA THR A 224 1.18 -6.29 -9.55
C THR A 224 0.89 -4.95 -10.19
N PRO A 225 1.87 -4.30 -10.84
CA PRO A 225 1.66 -3.03 -11.52
C PRO A 225 0.89 -3.23 -12.83
N VAL A 226 0.05 -2.26 -13.18
CA VAL A 226 -0.65 -2.20 -14.45
C VAL A 226 -0.20 -0.95 -15.20
N ALA A 227 0.39 -1.13 -16.37
CA ALA A 227 0.81 -0.03 -17.24
C ALA A 227 -0.41 0.54 -18.01
N GLY A 228 -0.25 1.74 -18.55
CA GLY A 228 -1.27 2.35 -19.42
C GLY A 228 -1.59 1.47 -20.63
N ASP A 229 -2.88 1.39 -20.98
CA ASP A 229 -3.44 0.53 -22.02
C ASP A 229 -3.22 -0.99 -21.79
N GLY A 230 -2.83 -1.39 -20.58
CA GLY A 230 -2.71 -2.79 -20.20
C GLY A 230 -4.07 -3.48 -20.07
N THR A 231 -4.06 -4.81 -20.17
CA THR A 231 -5.23 -5.65 -19.92
C THR A 231 -5.11 -6.35 -18.58
N VAL A 232 -6.23 -6.42 -17.84
CA VAL A 232 -6.33 -7.18 -16.59
C VAL A 232 -7.53 -8.10 -16.71
N GLU A 233 -7.25 -9.38 -16.66
CA GLU A 233 -8.24 -10.43 -16.83
C GLU A 233 -8.42 -11.14 -15.50
N PHE A 234 -9.57 -10.99 -14.89
CA PHE A 234 -9.96 -11.67 -13.65
C PHE A 234 -10.75 -12.91 -13.99
N PHE A 235 -10.51 -14.00 -13.28
CA PHE A 235 -11.20 -15.25 -13.52
C PHE A 235 -11.27 -16.14 -12.27
N PHE A 236 -12.16 -17.12 -12.33
CA PHE A 236 -12.28 -18.16 -11.31
C PHE A 236 -11.88 -19.49 -11.89
N TYR A 237 -11.03 -20.23 -11.17
CA TYR A 237 -10.74 -21.62 -11.49
C TYR A 237 -11.98 -22.47 -11.36
N GLN A 238 -12.20 -23.36 -12.32
CA GLN A 238 -13.25 -24.38 -12.26
C GLN A 238 -12.76 -25.62 -11.51
N ASP A 239 -11.51 -26.02 -11.76
CA ASP A 239 -10.86 -27.06 -10.95
C ASP A 239 -10.26 -26.48 -9.67
N THR A 240 -11.03 -26.49 -8.59
CA THR A 240 -10.58 -26.04 -7.27
C THR A 240 -9.80 -27.09 -6.50
N SER A 241 -9.68 -28.33 -7.03
CA SER A 241 -8.94 -29.41 -6.37
C SER A 241 -7.45 -29.32 -6.63
N MET A 242 -7.06 -28.96 -7.84
CA MET A 242 -5.65 -28.88 -8.26
C MET A 242 -5.29 -27.56 -8.92
N TYR A 243 -6.27 -26.68 -9.21
CA TYR A 243 -6.08 -25.41 -9.92
C TYR A 243 -5.34 -25.57 -11.25
N MET A 244 -5.72 -26.59 -12.02
CA MET A 244 -5.05 -26.99 -13.26
C MET A 244 -5.83 -26.58 -14.52
N ASP A 245 -6.64 -25.53 -14.45
CA ASP A 245 -7.32 -24.98 -15.61
C ASP A 245 -6.32 -24.35 -16.60
N TYR A 246 -6.66 -24.43 -17.88
CA TYR A 246 -5.89 -23.77 -18.90
C TYR A 246 -6.38 -22.35 -19.08
N TYR A 247 -5.46 -21.40 -19.05
CA TYR A 247 -5.66 -20.05 -19.56
C TYR A 247 -5.38 -20.07 -21.06
N THR A 248 -6.36 -19.78 -21.89
CA THR A 248 -6.27 -19.92 -23.35
C THR A 248 -6.56 -18.61 -24.06
N TRP A 249 -5.98 -18.42 -25.25
CA TRP A 249 -6.23 -17.30 -26.14
C TRP A 249 -6.24 -17.75 -27.58
N PHE A 250 -6.88 -16.96 -28.44
CA PHE A 250 -6.83 -17.17 -29.87
C PHE A 250 -5.51 -16.68 -30.47
N THR A 251 -5.06 -17.38 -31.51
CA THR A 251 -3.88 -16.99 -32.31
C THR A 251 -4.25 -16.89 -33.79
N ASP A 252 -3.43 -16.20 -34.55
CA ASP A 252 -3.41 -16.34 -35.98
C ASP A 252 -2.79 -17.70 -36.39
N THR A 253 -2.69 -17.94 -37.71
CA THR A 253 -2.10 -19.18 -38.24
C THR A 253 -0.58 -19.28 -38.02
N ASP A 254 0.05 -18.18 -37.65
CA ASP A 254 1.48 -18.11 -37.35
C ASP A 254 1.76 -18.24 -35.82
N GLY A 255 0.71 -18.37 -35.01
CA GLY A 255 0.79 -18.53 -33.58
C GLY A 255 0.86 -17.23 -32.77
N ASN A 256 0.67 -16.07 -33.39
CA ASN A 256 0.64 -14.80 -32.69
C ASN A 256 -0.69 -14.62 -31.98
N ARG A 257 -0.69 -14.17 -30.73
CA ARG A 257 -1.90 -13.89 -29.96
C ARG A 257 -2.75 -12.82 -30.65
N LEU A 258 -4.06 -13.08 -30.68
CA LEU A 258 -5.06 -12.16 -31.22
C LEU A 258 -6.00 -11.69 -30.11
N ASP A 259 -6.01 -10.40 -29.85
CA ASP A 259 -7.01 -9.78 -28.97
C ASP A 259 -8.28 -9.39 -29.74
N THR A 260 -8.15 -9.14 -31.04
CA THR A 260 -9.24 -8.87 -31.96
C THR A 260 -8.95 -9.46 -33.34
N PHE A 261 -10.01 -9.85 -34.05
CA PHE A 261 -9.89 -10.27 -35.45
C PHE A 261 -11.11 -9.81 -36.24
N THR A 262 -10.88 -9.54 -37.51
CA THR A 262 -11.94 -9.11 -38.43
C THR A 262 -12.14 -10.18 -39.46
N VAL A 263 -13.38 -10.64 -39.62
CA VAL A 263 -13.77 -11.63 -40.62
C VAL A 263 -14.83 -11.09 -41.55
N GLN A 264 -14.82 -11.56 -42.81
CA GLN A 264 -15.86 -11.24 -43.78
C GLN A 264 -17.07 -12.18 -43.53
N ALA A 265 -18.26 -11.61 -43.45
CA ALA A 265 -19.48 -12.39 -43.28
C ALA A 265 -19.66 -13.40 -44.42
N GLY A 266 -19.96 -14.66 -44.08
CA GLY A 266 -20.19 -15.74 -45.05
C GLY A 266 -18.92 -16.39 -45.59
N THR A 267 -17.74 -16.10 -45.03
CA THR A 267 -16.49 -16.79 -45.37
C THR A 267 -16.01 -17.64 -44.22
N ASP A 268 -15.46 -18.80 -44.50
CA ASP A 268 -14.78 -19.64 -43.51
C ASP A 268 -13.47 -18.97 -43.10
N PHE A 269 -13.11 -19.05 -41.83
CA PHE A 269 -11.83 -18.58 -41.32
C PHE A 269 -11.26 -19.61 -40.35
N THR A 270 -9.93 -19.57 -40.17
CA THR A 270 -9.22 -20.44 -39.26
C THR A 270 -8.53 -19.60 -38.18
N LEU A 271 -8.73 -19.96 -36.93
CA LEU A 271 -8.00 -19.43 -35.79
C LEU A 271 -7.22 -20.56 -35.15
N GLY A 272 -6.02 -20.27 -34.69
CA GLY A 272 -5.31 -21.10 -33.76
C GLY A 272 -5.80 -20.83 -32.32
N MET A 273 -5.47 -21.71 -31.41
CA MET A 273 -5.63 -21.53 -29.99
C MET A 273 -4.37 -22.01 -29.29
N ASP A 274 -3.83 -21.19 -28.42
CA ASP A 274 -2.70 -21.51 -27.56
C ASP A 274 -3.09 -21.25 -26.10
N GLY A 275 -2.26 -21.71 -25.14
CA GLY A 275 -2.57 -21.54 -23.75
C GLY A 275 -1.50 -22.12 -22.85
N TYR A 276 -1.59 -21.79 -21.59
CA TYR A 276 -0.77 -22.41 -20.55
C TYR A 276 -1.62 -22.86 -19.37
N MET A 277 -1.17 -23.91 -18.75
CA MET A 277 -1.73 -24.37 -17.50
C MET A 277 -1.13 -23.57 -16.37
N TYR A 278 -2.00 -23.07 -15.53
CA TYR A 278 -1.61 -22.28 -14.38
C TYR A 278 -1.36 -23.18 -13.18
N ALA A 279 -0.13 -23.48 -12.90
CA ALA A 279 0.24 -24.20 -11.70
C ALA A 279 1.12 -23.32 -10.79
N TYR A 280 0.59 -22.97 -9.62
CA TYR A 280 1.32 -22.36 -8.51
C TYR A 280 2.53 -21.49 -8.89
N GLY A 281 2.26 -20.28 -9.41
CA GLY A 281 3.29 -19.23 -9.51
C GLY A 281 4.09 -19.15 -10.80
N GLY A 282 3.72 -19.83 -11.85
CA GLY A 282 4.38 -19.62 -13.13
C GLY A 282 3.74 -20.42 -14.23
N GLY A 283 3.30 -19.75 -15.28
CA GLY A 283 2.75 -20.41 -16.44
C GLY A 283 3.72 -21.46 -17.00
N LEU A 284 3.23 -22.67 -17.16
CA LEU A 284 3.90 -23.70 -17.94
C LEU A 284 3.27 -23.69 -19.33
N LYS A 285 4.10 -23.62 -20.37
CA LYS A 285 3.65 -23.81 -21.76
C LYS A 285 3.46 -25.27 -22.04
#